data_79b11b6a908eebe59aaaa78c0f62421a
#
_entry.id   79b11b6a908eebe59aaaa78c0f62421a
#
_cell.length_a   1.000
_cell.length_b   1.000
_cell.length_c   1.000
_cell.angle_alpha   90.00
_cell.angle_beta   90.00
_cell.angle_gamma   90.00
#
_symmetry.space_group_name_H-M   'P 1'
#
loop_
_entity.id
_entity.type
_entity.pdbx_description
1 polymer ?
#
loop_
_entity_poly.entity_id
_entity_poly.type
_entity_poly.pdbx_seq_one_letter_code
_entity_poly.pdbx_strand_id
1 'polypeptide(L)'
;MILAVQAVENWNEKPSWYDEVRKFADASSSAFLTFNTLDDSSYGDHRLLKLGSCWGGWKGNGQNPSYHSPGSYKLMRDFQASFPAGMRTYTLPFSDMTTEWNRLIATSNGVLNHFQCPLVPNWGRVTVDGNDNIVGDSGSFSGSGTPQYEFGSEASRTIWRVAFDAAMYPSEMDSFSKPYLSGIISQLDNGYAPDAGVNLKFFEGDTVSLRFSCSMVLDSMDLLSLSRRVLTSRS
;
A
#
# COMPACT_ATOMS: atom_id res chain seq x y z
N MET A 1 1.71 -16.14 6.53
CA MET A 1 2.22 -17.37 5.92
C MET A 1 3.60 -17.18 5.32
N ILE A 2 3.81 -16.32 4.31
CA ILE A 2 5.12 -16.14 3.67
C ILE A 2 6.22 -15.81 4.68
N LEU A 3 6.00 -14.86 5.59
CA LEU A 3 6.98 -14.52 6.63
C LEU A 3 7.30 -15.72 7.56
N ALA A 4 6.31 -16.58 7.84
CA ALA A 4 6.55 -17.79 8.62
C ALA A 4 7.42 -18.80 7.86
N VAL A 5 7.19 -18.93 6.55
CA VAL A 5 8.03 -19.78 5.67
C VAL A 5 9.46 -19.25 5.64
N GLN A 6 9.66 -17.96 5.44
CA GLN A 6 10.97 -17.32 5.44
C GLN A 6 11.69 -17.44 6.79
N ALA A 7 10.95 -17.33 7.90
CA ALA A 7 11.53 -17.54 9.22
C ALA A 7 12.07 -18.96 9.40
N VAL A 8 11.33 -19.97 8.92
CA VAL A 8 11.77 -21.38 8.97
C VAL A 8 13.01 -21.64 8.12
N GLU A 9 13.18 -20.92 7.01
CA GLU A 9 14.37 -21.06 6.15
C GLU A 9 15.68 -20.68 6.87
N ASN A 10 15.57 -19.91 7.96
CA ASN A 10 16.67 -19.56 8.85
C ASN A 10 16.81 -20.51 10.06
N TRP A 11 15.93 -21.52 10.18
CA TRP A 11 15.99 -22.49 11.28
C TRP A 11 16.73 -23.75 10.86
N ASN A 12 17.30 -24.47 11.83
CA ASN A 12 18.02 -25.70 11.57
C ASN A 12 17.11 -26.89 11.23
N GLU A 13 15.84 -26.83 11.65
CA GLU A 13 14.85 -27.87 11.44
C GLU A 13 13.57 -27.30 10.83
N LYS A 14 13.02 -28.00 9.84
CA LYS A 14 11.74 -27.66 9.24
C LYS A 14 10.61 -28.32 10.03
N PRO A 15 9.64 -27.52 10.53
CA PRO A 15 8.42 -28.06 11.14
C PRO A 15 7.63 -28.90 10.14
N SER A 16 6.82 -29.85 10.64
CA SER A 16 6.00 -30.72 9.79
C SER A 16 4.99 -29.98 8.90
N TRP A 17 4.58 -28.80 9.29
CA TRP A 17 3.64 -27.94 8.53
C TRP A 17 4.29 -27.12 7.41
N TYR A 18 5.62 -27.07 7.33
CA TYR A 18 6.34 -26.14 6.45
C TYR A 18 5.96 -26.26 4.97
N ASP A 19 5.98 -27.47 4.42
CA ASP A 19 5.72 -27.66 2.99
C ASP A 19 4.25 -27.40 2.63
N GLU A 20 3.34 -27.69 3.54
CA GLU A 20 1.90 -27.40 3.35
C GLU A 20 1.63 -25.91 3.36
N VAL A 21 2.16 -25.18 4.37
CA VAL A 21 2.01 -23.73 4.47
C VAL A 21 2.67 -23.02 3.30
N ARG A 22 3.82 -23.52 2.83
CA ARG A 22 4.52 -23.00 1.67
C ARG A 22 3.68 -23.10 0.39
N LYS A 23 3.08 -24.26 0.13
CA LYS A 23 2.16 -24.48 -1.00
C LYS A 23 0.92 -23.60 -0.89
N PHE A 24 0.34 -23.51 0.30
CA PHE A 24 -0.83 -22.69 0.54
C PHE A 24 -0.54 -21.20 0.34
N ALA A 25 0.64 -20.73 0.76
CA ALA A 25 1.07 -19.35 0.55
C ALA A 25 1.20 -19.00 -0.94
N ASP A 26 1.79 -19.90 -1.76
CA ASP A 26 1.89 -19.74 -3.22
C ASP A 26 0.50 -19.69 -3.88
N ALA A 27 -0.39 -20.63 -3.54
CA ALA A 27 -1.74 -20.67 -4.07
C ALA A 27 -2.56 -19.42 -3.66
N SER A 28 -2.44 -19.00 -2.40
CA SER A 28 -3.13 -17.80 -1.89
C SER A 28 -2.65 -16.52 -2.56
N SER A 29 -1.34 -16.41 -2.87
CA SER A 29 -0.80 -15.28 -3.61
C SER A 29 -1.35 -15.23 -5.04
N SER A 30 -1.43 -16.37 -5.72
CA SER A 30 -2.07 -16.46 -7.05
C SER A 30 -3.56 -16.10 -7.00
N ALA A 31 -4.28 -16.60 -5.99
CA ALA A 31 -5.69 -16.29 -5.80
C ALA A 31 -5.91 -14.79 -5.52
N PHE A 32 -5.04 -14.17 -4.71
CA PHE A 32 -5.12 -12.74 -4.47
C PHE A 32 -5.00 -11.95 -5.77
N LEU A 33 -3.96 -12.22 -6.57
CA LEU A 33 -3.74 -11.52 -7.83
C LEU A 33 -4.89 -11.73 -8.82
N THR A 34 -5.51 -12.92 -8.81
CA THR A 34 -6.64 -13.25 -9.70
C THR A 34 -7.96 -12.60 -9.26
N PHE A 35 -8.29 -12.70 -7.98
CA PHE A 35 -9.63 -12.37 -7.50
C PHE A 35 -9.72 -10.99 -6.83
N ASN A 36 -8.62 -10.50 -6.26
CA ASN A 36 -8.57 -9.22 -5.58
C ASN A 36 -8.00 -8.09 -6.43
N THR A 37 -7.67 -8.37 -7.69
CA THR A 37 -7.26 -7.35 -8.64
C THR A 37 -8.09 -7.40 -9.90
N LEU A 38 -8.06 -6.33 -10.69
CA LEU A 38 -8.73 -6.18 -11.97
C LEU A 38 -7.71 -5.78 -13.03
N ASP A 39 -7.76 -6.45 -14.16
CA ASP A 39 -7.07 -6.10 -15.38
C ASP A 39 -8.13 -5.69 -16.40
N ASP A 40 -8.27 -4.39 -16.63
CA ASP A 40 -9.29 -3.81 -17.51
C ASP A 40 -8.62 -2.78 -18.41
N SER A 41 -8.59 -3.07 -19.71
CA SER A 41 -7.94 -2.24 -20.72
C SER A 41 -8.45 -0.78 -20.78
N SER A 42 -9.62 -0.49 -20.19
CA SER A 42 -10.11 0.88 -20.03
C SER A 42 -9.27 1.73 -19.05
N TYR A 43 -8.35 1.10 -18.32
CA TYR A 43 -7.42 1.75 -17.40
C TYR A 43 -5.95 1.58 -17.83
N GLY A 44 -5.71 1.49 -19.14
CA GLY A 44 -4.37 1.40 -19.69
C GLY A 44 -3.59 0.16 -19.21
N ASP A 45 -2.32 0.35 -18.87
CA ASP A 45 -1.46 -0.74 -18.39
C ASP A 45 -1.51 -0.95 -16.86
N HIS A 46 -2.56 -0.46 -16.21
CA HIS A 46 -2.72 -0.59 -14.77
C HIS A 46 -3.38 -1.91 -14.37
N ARG A 47 -2.84 -2.55 -13.32
CA ARG A 47 -3.53 -3.60 -12.59
C ARG A 47 -4.11 -3.02 -11.30
N LEU A 48 -5.42 -3.06 -11.18
CA LEU A 48 -6.16 -2.32 -10.17
C LEU A 48 -6.43 -3.20 -8.94
N LEU A 49 -6.21 -2.65 -7.75
CA LEU A 49 -6.63 -3.31 -6.52
C LEU A 49 -8.15 -3.16 -6.37
N LYS A 50 -8.87 -4.27 -6.13
CA LYS A 50 -10.27 -4.28 -5.73
C LYS A 50 -10.41 -4.10 -4.23
N LEU A 51 -11.55 -3.58 -3.78
CA LEU A 51 -11.85 -3.46 -2.35
C LEU A 51 -12.14 -4.81 -1.69
N GLY A 52 -12.58 -5.79 -2.48
CA GLY A 52 -12.77 -7.16 -2.08
C GLY A 52 -12.89 -8.08 -3.29
N SER A 53 -12.79 -9.38 -3.10
CA SER A 53 -12.79 -10.35 -4.20
C SER A 53 -14.06 -10.34 -5.06
N CYS A 54 -15.19 -9.98 -4.46
CA CYS A 54 -16.50 -9.98 -5.13
C CYS A 54 -17.06 -8.58 -5.40
N TRP A 55 -16.41 -7.52 -4.96
CA TRP A 55 -16.94 -6.17 -5.05
C TRP A 55 -15.86 -5.11 -5.04
N GLY A 56 -16.27 -3.92 -5.45
CA GLY A 56 -15.51 -2.71 -5.24
C GLY A 56 -14.38 -2.47 -6.23
N GLY A 57 -13.78 -1.35 -6.04
CA GLY A 57 -12.71 -0.81 -6.87
C GLY A 57 -13.22 0.20 -7.87
N TRP A 58 -12.43 0.92 -8.43
CA TRP A 58 -12.36 2.02 -9.39
C TRP A 58 -13.70 2.59 -9.90
N LYS A 59 -14.56 1.88 -10.57
CA LYS A 59 -15.84 2.41 -11.08
C LYS A 59 -16.85 2.54 -9.94
N GLY A 60 -17.14 3.79 -9.53
CA GLY A 60 -18.23 4.11 -8.63
C GLY A 60 -17.98 3.91 -7.14
N ASN A 61 -17.03 3.05 -6.77
CA ASN A 61 -16.83 2.66 -5.36
C ASN A 61 -15.63 3.34 -4.68
N GLY A 62 -14.86 4.14 -5.43
CA GLY A 62 -13.68 4.80 -4.89
C GLY A 62 -12.54 3.85 -4.53
N GLN A 63 -11.53 4.42 -3.90
CA GLN A 63 -10.38 3.71 -3.39
C GLN A 63 -10.19 3.99 -1.91
N ASN A 64 -9.78 2.97 -1.17
CA ASN A 64 -9.28 3.14 0.18
C ASN A 64 -7.75 3.04 0.14
N PRO A 65 -7.02 4.14 0.29
CA PRO A 65 -5.56 4.13 0.23
C PRO A 65 -4.93 3.14 1.21
N SER A 66 -5.59 2.89 2.34
CA SER A 66 -5.09 1.96 3.35
C SER A 66 -5.11 0.49 2.92
N TYR A 67 -5.75 0.14 1.81
CA TYR A 67 -5.75 -1.23 1.30
C TYR A 67 -4.53 -1.52 0.44
N HIS A 68 -3.87 -0.48 -0.07
CA HIS A 68 -2.64 -0.63 -0.83
C HIS A 68 -1.46 -0.98 0.08
N SER A 69 -0.73 -2.04 -0.25
CA SER A 69 0.41 -2.52 0.53
C SER A 69 1.55 -2.98 -0.38
N PRO A 70 2.30 -2.05 -0.99
CA PRO A 70 3.34 -2.37 -1.96
C PRO A 70 4.35 -3.40 -1.46
N GLY A 71 4.81 -3.29 -0.21
CA GLY A 71 5.74 -4.25 0.39
C GLY A 71 5.16 -5.66 0.50
N SER A 72 3.85 -5.79 0.76
CA SER A 72 3.20 -7.11 0.76
C SER A 72 3.12 -7.71 -0.64
N TYR A 73 2.90 -6.88 -1.66
CA TYR A 73 2.85 -7.34 -3.06
C TYR A 73 4.22 -7.76 -3.57
N LYS A 74 5.28 -7.02 -3.22
CA LYS A 74 6.67 -7.40 -3.47
C LYS A 74 7.01 -8.73 -2.80
N LEU A 75 6.60 -8.91 -1.55
CA LEU A 75 6.80 -10.15 -0.81
C LEU A 75 6.13 -11.35 -1.50
N MET A 76 4.90 -11.19 -1.99
CA MET A 76 4.20 -12.23 -2.75
C MET A 76 4.86 -12.48 -4.11
N ARG A 77 5.27 -11.43 -4.82
CA ARG A 77 6.03 -11.52 -6.08
C ARG A 77 7.28 -12.38 -5.93
N ASP A 78 8.13 -12.01 -4.98
CA ASP A 78 9.44 -12.65 -4.80
C ASP A 78 9.30 -14.08 -4.28
N PHE A 79 8.32 -14.31 -3.40
CA PHE A 79 7.99 -15.64 -2.93
C PHE A 79 7.54 -16.55 -4.09
N GLN A 80 6.64 -16.10 -4.95
CA GLN A 80 6.18 -16.86 -6.10
C GLN A 80 7.28 -17.08 -7.15
N ALA A 81 8.15 -16.10 -7.36
CA ALA A 81 9.29 -16.24 -8.28
C ALA A 81 10.27 -17.31 -7.79
N SER A 82 10.48 -17.44 -6.48
CA SER A 82 11.36 -18.44 -5.88
C SER A 82 10.70 -19.81 -5.64
N PHE A 83 9.37 -19.90 -5.79
CA PHE A 83 8.63 -21.14 -5.51
C PHE A 83 8.91 -22.21 -6.56
N PRO A 84 9.33 -23.43 -6.18
CA PRO A 84 9.65 -24.49 -7.13
C PRO A 84 8.42 -24.90 -7.96
N ALA A 85 8.52 -24.80 -9.27
CA ALA A 85 7.40 -25.11 -10.18
C ALA A 85 6.86 -26.55 -10.00
N GLY A 86 7.75 -27.52 -9.75
CA GLY A 86 7.37 -28.91 -9.52
C GLY A 86 6.59 -29.18 -8.23
N MET A 87 6.52 -28.20 -7.31
CA MET A 87 5.70 -28.30 -6.09
C MET A 87 4.28 -27.75 -6.28
N ARG A 88 4.01 -27.03 -7.38
CA ARG A 88 2.66 -26.48 -7.66
C ARG A 88 1.71 -27.58 -8.07
N THR A 89 0.54 -27.56 -7.47
CA THR A 89 -0.56 -28.49 -7.78
C THR A 89 -1.65 -27.83 -8.62
N TYR A 90 -1.41 -26.61 -9.10
CA TYR A 90 -2.34 -25.82 -9.91
C TYR A 90 -1.56 -25.08 -11.01
N THR A 91 -2.29 -24.64 -12.03
CA THR A 91 -1.73 -23.79 -13.10
C THR A 91 -1.72 -22.34 -12.67
N LEU A 92 -0.61 -21.64 -12.89
CA LEU A 92 -0.54 -20.20 -12.67
C LEU A 92 -1.56 -19.47 -13.56
N PRO A 93 -2.26 -18.46 -13.02
CA PRO A 93 -3.30 -17.75 -13.76
C PRO A 93 -2.75 -16.88 -14.88
N PHE A 94 -1.49 -16.48 -14.78
CA PHE A 94 -0.81 -15.64 -15.77
C PHE A 94 0.52 -16.26 -16.18
N SER A 95 0.89 -16.06 -17.46
CA SER A 95 2.15 -16.59 -18.01
C SER A 95 3.37 -15.91 -17.38
N ASP A 96 3.25 -14.65 -16.98
CA ASP A 96 4.27 -13.89 -16.27
C ASP A 96 3.68 -13.24 -15.01
N MET A 97 3.72 -13.99 -13.91
CA MET A 97 3.28 -13.53 -12.60
C MET A 97 4.06 -12.32 -12.10
N THR A 98 5.36 -12.25 -12.39
CA THR A 98 6.22 -11.16 -11.94
C THR A 98 5.80 -9.84 -12.57
N THR A 99 5.54 -9.81 -13.85
CA THR A 99 5.01 -8.63 -14.54
C THR A 99 3.68 -8.19 -13.94
N GLU A 100 2.75 -9.11 -13.68
CA GLU A 100 1.45 -8.76 -13.11
C GLU A 100 1.56 -8.19 -11.68
N TRP A 101 2.46 -8.72 -10.86
CA TRP A 101 2.77 -8.13 -9.56
C TRP A 101 3.37 -6.73 -9.68
N ASN A 102 4.31 -6.54 -10.60
CA ASN A 102 4.93 -5.23 -10.81
C ASN A 102 3.92 -4.19 -11.29
N ARG A 103 2.96 -4.55 -12.15
CA ARG A 103 1.84 -3.69 -12.55
C ARG A 103 0.99 -3.28 -11.35
N LEU A 104 0.64 -4.22 -10.46
CA LEU A 104 -0.11 -3.91 -9.23
C LEU A 104 0.69 -3.00 -8.28
N ILE A 105 1.98 -3.23 -8.11
CA ILE A 105 2.87 -2.41 -7.28
C ILE A 105 2.93 -0.98 -7.82
N ALA A 106 3.19 -0.84 -9.12
CA ALA A 106 3.27 0.47 -9.76
C ALA A 106 1.95 1.25 -9.65
N THR A 107 0.82 0.59 -9.93
CA THR A 107 -0.51 1.18 -9.77
C THR A 107 -0.78 1.61 -8.33
N SER A 108 -0.44 0.77 -7.36
CA SER A 108 -0.62 1.09 -5.93
C SER A 108 0.22 2.28 -5.49
N ASN A 109 1.47 2.35 -5.94
CA ASN A 109 2.34 3.49 -5.68
C ASN A 109 1.78 4.78 -6.29
N GLY A 110 1.24 4.71 -7.51
CA GLY A 110 0.60 5.82 -8.18
C GLY A 110 -0.64 6.33 -7.43
N VAL A 111 -1.51 5.41 -6.96
CA VAL A 111 -2.69 5.76 -6.14
C VAL A 111 -2.27 6.44 -4.84
N LEU A 112 -1.32 5.87 -4.13
CA LEU A 112 -0.86 6.43 -2.86
C LEU A 112 -0.20 7.80 -3.05
N ASN A 113 0.62 7.97 -4.08
CA ASN A 113 1.23 9.26 -4.42
C ASN A 113 0.19 10.30 -4.81
N HIS A 114 -0.86 9.90 -5.55
CA HIS A 114 -1.91 10.82 -5.94
C HIS A 114 -2.63 11.41 -4.72
N PHE A 115 -2.94 10.58 -3.72
CA PHE A 115 -3.66 11.03 -2.54
C PHE A 115 -2.79 11.73 -1.50
N GLN A 116 -1.47 11.55 -1.55
CA GLN A 116 -0.57 12.14 -0.56
C GLN A 116 -0.47 13.66 -0.72
N CYS A 117 -1.30 14.40 0.03
CA CYS A 117 -1.17 15.85 0.13
C CYS A 117 -1.87 16.38 1.38
N PRO A 118 -1.18 16.46 2.50
CA PRO A 118 0.06 15.78 2.96
C PRO A 118 -0.17 14.35 3.42
N LEU A 119 -1.43 13.98 3.74
CA LEU A 119 -1.84 12.67 4.23
C LEU A 119 -2.94 12.12 3.33
N VAL A 120 -2.96 10.81 3.15
CA VAL A 120 -4.02 10.17 2.37
C VAL A 120 -5.37 10.27 3.08
N PRO A 121 -6.49 10.36 2.34
CA PRO A 121 -7.82 10.30 2.93
C PRO A 121 -8.19 8.87 3.34
N ASN A 122 -9.22 8.74 4.18
CA ASN A 122 -9.84 7.43 4.45
C ASN A 122 -10.37 6.80 3.16
N TRP A 123 -11.01 7.60 2.33
CA TRP A 123 -11.56 7.20 1.03
C TRP A 123 -11.38 8.31 0.01
N GLY A 124 -11.08 7.94 -1.22
CA GLY A 124 -10.96 8.88 -2.32
C GLY A 124 -11.35 8.24 -3.65
N ARG A 125 -11.31 9.00 -4.73
CA ARG A 125 -11.56 8.49 -6.07
C ARG A 125 -10.40 8.83 -6.98
N VAL A 126 -10.02 7.84 -7.76
CA VAL A 126 -9.03 8.00 -8.83
C VAL A 126 -9.54 7.33 -10.09
N THR A 127 -9.03 7.80 -11.21
CA THR A 127 -9.18 7.18 -12.53
C THR A 127 -7.84 7.23 -13.26
N VAL A 128 -7.81 6.71 -14.47
CA VAL A 128 -6.66 6.80 -15.36
C VAL A 128 -7.04 7.74 -16.50
N ASP A 129 -6.20 8.71 -16.80
CA ASP A 129 -6.41 9.64 -17.91
C ASP A 129 -5.93 9.05 -19.26
N GLY A 130 -6.14 9.81 -20.33
CA GLY A 130 -5.74 9.39 -21.69
C GLY A 130 -4.22 9.25 -21.92
N ASN A 131 -3.40 9.67 -20.95
CA ASN A 131 -1.94 9.54 -20.96
C ASN A 131 -1.43 8.45 -19.98
N ASP A 132 -2.32 7.59 -19.52
CA ASP A 132 -2.03 6.50 -18.59
C ASP A 132 -1.56 6.97 -17.20
N ASN A 133 -1.97 8.19 -16.76
CA ASN A 133 -1.67 8.69 -15.43
C ASN A 133 -2.85 8.45 -14.48
N ILE A 134 -2.53 8.16 -13.21
CA ILE A 134 -3.53 8.12 -12.15
C ILE A 134 -3.88 9.55 -11.76
N VAL A 135 -5.16 9.90 -11.90
CA VAL A 135 -5.69 11.25 -11.65
C VAL A 135 -6.93 11.16 -10.75
N GLY A 136 -7.28 12.29 -10.11
CA GLY A 136 -8.50 12.39 -9.32
C GLY A 136 -9.75 12.24 -10.19
N ASP A 137 -10.74 11.54 -9.67
CA ASP A 137 -12.08 11.45 -10.27
C ASP A 137 -13.08 12.24 -9.41
N SER A 138 -13.73 13.23 -10.02
CA SER A 138 -14.72 14.09 -9.38
C SER A 138 -16.10 13.43 -9.19
N GLY A 139 -16.28 12.19 -9.67
CA GLY A 139 -17.55 11.49 -9.56
C GLY A 139 -17.97 11.24 -8.10
N SER A 140 -19.28 11.06 -7.87
CA SER A 140 -19.82 10.79 -6.55
C SER A 140 -19.44 9.40 -6.04
N PHE A 141 -19.23 9.27 -4.73
CA PHE A 141 -19.10 7.97 -4.07
C PHE A 141 -20.45 7.25 -4.09
N SER A 142 -20.51 6.06 -4.66
CA SER A 142 -21.66 5.19 -4.49
C SER A 142 -21.49 4.35 -3.23
N GLY A 143 -22.34 4.54 -2.24
CA GLY A 143 -22.47 3.63 -1.10
C GLY A 143 -22.26 4.20 0.29
N SER A 144 -21.50 5.26 0.48
CA SER A 144 -21.28 5.88 1.80
C SER A 144 -21.77 7.32 1.95
N GLY A 145 -22.43 7.85 0.95
CA GLY A 145 -23.07 9.17 0.98
C GLY A 145 -22.13 10.38 1.01
N THR A 146 -20.99 10.32 1.63
CA THR A 146 -20.05 11.43 1.73
C THR A 146 -18.63 10.94 1.50
N PRO A 147 -17.83 11.55 0.61
CA PRO A 147 -16.42 11.25 0.47
C PRO A 147 -15.70 11.53 1.78
N GLN A 148 -15.02 10.55 2.32
CA GLN A 148 -14.24 10.71 3.55
C GLN A 148 -12.84 11.17 3.20
N TYR A 149 -12.67 12.44 2.90
CA TYR A 149 -11.37 13.05 2.58
C TYR A 149 -10.50 13.31 3.82
N GLU A 150 -10.94 12.85 4.98
CA GLU A 150 -10.24 13.02 6.23
C GLU A 150 -9.16 11.95 6.40
N PHE A 151 -8.03 12.34 6.99
CA PHE A 151 -7.07 11.38 7.49
C PHE A 151 -7.58 10.83 8.83
N GLY A 152 -8.07 9.61 8.81
CA GLY A 152 -8.66 8.97 9.99
C GLY A 152 -8.13 7.54 10.21
N SER A 153 -8.90 6.75 10.93
CA SER A 153 -8.53 5.38 11.32
C SER A 153 -8.22 4.45 10.13
N GLU A 154 -8.91 4.62 9.01
CA GLU A 154 -8.64 3.88 7.78
C GLU A 154 -7.29 4.31 7.18
N ALA A 155 -7.11 5.61 6.97
CA ALA A 155 -5.93 6.19 6.35
C ALA A 155 -4.65 5.94 7.14
N SER A 156 -4.72 5.93 8.48
CA SER A 156 -3.56 5.74 9.36
C SER A 156 -2.81 4.43 9.11
N ARG A 157 -3.51 3.40 8.63
CA ARG A 157 -2.90 2.11 8.25
C ARG A 157 -1.92 2.22 7.09
N THR A 158 -2.05 3.25 6.24
CA THR A 158 -1.17 3.44 5.08
C THR A 158 0.27 3.68 5.50
N ILE A 159 0.48 4.42 6.58
CA ILE A 159 1.83 4.77 7.06
C ILE A 159 2.63 3.51 7.37
N TRP A 160 2.08 2.59 8.18
CA TRP A 160 2.81 1.39 8.53
C TRP A 160 2.98 0.42 7.35
N ARG A 161 2.07 0.40 6.38
CA ARG A 161 2.19 -0.42 5.17
C ARG A 161 3.30 0.06 4.25
N VAL A 162 3.46 1.37 4.13
CA VAL A 162 4.59 1.95 3.38
C VAL A 162 5.90 1.83 4.18
N ALA A 163 5.85 1.97 5.51
CA ALA A 163 7.01 1.70 6.35
C ALA A 163 7.46 0.23 6.28
N PHE A 164 6.52 -0.70 6.18
CA PHE A 164 6.82 -2.12 5.94
C PHE A 164 7.52 -2.31 4.60
N ASP A 165 7.09 -1.63 3.53
CA ASP A 165 7.77 -1.66 2.24
C ASP A 165 9.22 -1.19 2.35
N ALA A 166 9.46 -0.04 2.98
CA ALA A 166 10.81 0.49 3.18
C ALA A 166 11.70 -0.45 4.01
N ALA A 167 11.15 -1.09 5.04
CA ALA A 167 11.88 -2.00 5.92
C ALA A 167 12.25 -3.32 5.24
N MET A 168 11.33 -3.88 4.44
CA MET A 168 11.52 -5.15 3.76
C MET A 168 12.34 -5.01 2.47
N TYR A 169 12.28 -3.85 1.82
CA TYR A 169 12.89 -3.59 0.52
C TYR A 169 13.75 -2.32 0.53
N PRO A 170 14.80 -2.28 1.37
CA PRO A 170 15.63 -1.07 1.51
C PRO A 170 16.35 -0.68 0.22
N SER A 171 16.64 -1.63 -0.68
CA SER A 171 17.24 -1.36 -1.99
C SER A 171 16.28 -0.71 -2.99
N GLU A 172 14.98 -0.80 -2.78
CA GLU A 172 13.93 -0.24 -3.64
C GLU A 172 13.23 0.97 -3.02
N MET A 173 13.55 1.33 -1.76
CA MET A 173 12.79 2.33 -1.01
C MET A 173 12.89 3.75 -1.58
N ASP A 174 13.98 4.08 -2.27
CA ASP A 174 14.23 5.42 -2.81
C ASP A 174 13.24 5.80 -3.93
N SER A 175 12.67 4.80 -4.61
CA SER A 175 11.72 5.01 -5.70
C SER A 175 10.31 5.43 -5.22
N PHE A 176 9.90 5.03 -4.02
CA PHE A 176 8.56 5.31 -3.51
C PHE A 176 8.49 5.50 -1.99
N SER A 177 8.83 4.48 -1.19
CA SER A 177 8.50 4.44 0.25
C SER A 177 9.20 5.52 1.04
N LYS A 178 10.46 5.80 0.75
CA LYS A 178 11.24 6.82 1.44
C LYS A 178 10.75 8.24 1.14
N PRO A 179 10.57 8.66 -0.12
CA PRO A 179 9.95 9.95 -0.42
C PRO A 179 8.57 10.13 0.21
N TYR A 180 7.74 9.08 0.15
CA TYR A 180 6.41 9.08 0.72
C TYR A 180 6.44 9.35 2.23
N LEU A 181 7.22 8.57 2.99
CA LEU A 181 7.35 8.72 4.44
C LEU A 181 8.00 10.06 4.83
N SER A 182 9.02 10.51 4.09
CA SER A 182 9.66 11.79 4.31
C SER A 182 8.70 12.96 4.11
N GLY A 183 7.81 12.87 3.11
CA GLY A 183 6.76 13.86 2.88
C GLY A 183 5.80 13.96 4.06
N ILE A 184 5.36 12.81 4.62
CA ILE A 184 4.50 12.78 5.82
C ILE A 184 5.21 13.41 7.03
N ILE A 185 6.45 13.02 7.28
CA ILE A 185 7.25 13.54 8.41
C ILE A 185 7.41 15.06 8.30
N SER A 186 7.80 15.55 7.12
CA SER A 186 7.96 16.98 6.87
C SER A 186 6.66 17.75 7.13
N GLN A 187 5.51 17.19 6.76
CA GLN A 187 4.23 17.83 7.01
C GLN A 187 3.88 17.85 8.51
N LEU A 188 4.14 16.76 9.22
CA LEU A 188 3.91 16.68 10.66
C LEU A 188 4.82 17.65 11.42
N ASP A 189 6.09 17.75 11.05
CA ASP A 189 7.05 18.63 11.70
C ASP A 189 6.76 20.12 11.44
N ASN A 190 6.30 20.47 10.24
CA ASN A 190 6.06 21.86 9.84
C ASN A 190 4.63 22.33 10.08
N GLY A 191 3.66 21.44 10.13
CA GLY A 191 2.24 21.77 10.19
C GLY A 191 1.60 21.66 11.57
N TYR A 192 2.24 21.01 12.51
CA TYR A 192 1.66 20.66 13.80
C TYR A 192 2.58 21.04 14.96
N ALA A 193 2.91 22.32 15.06
CA ALA A 193 3.50 22.81 16.31
C ALA A 193 2.47 22.61 17.45
N PRO A 194 2.86 22.04 18.60
CA PRO A 194 1.98 21.81 19.73
C PRO A 194 1.21 23.06 20.18
N ASP A 195 1.75 24.22 19.92
CA ASP A 195 1.21 25.53 20.31
C ASP A 195 0.13 26.08 19.34
N ALA A 196 -0.11 25.44 18.20
CA ALA A 196 -1.07 25.92 17.22
C ALA A 196 -2.52 25.58 17.55
N GLY A 197 -2.81 24.95 18.69
CA GLY A 197 -4.17 24.62 19.15
C GLY A 197 -4.92 23.62 18.23
N VAL A 198 -4.22 22.98 17.32
CA VAL A 198 -4.79 21.96 16.45
C VAL A 198 -4.83 20.65 17.23
N ASN A 199 -5.93 20.45 17.94
CA ASN A 199 -6.27 19.12 18.44
C ASN A 199 -6.47 18.19 17.25
N LEU A 200 -5.54 17.26 17.03
CA LEU A 200 -5.83 16.04 16.28
C LEU A 200 -6.87 15.25 17.09
N LYS A 201 -8.13 15.67 17.02
CA LYS A 201 -9.24 14.87 17.51
C LYS A 201 -9.40 13.70 16.55
N PHE A 202 -8.81 12.59 16.90
CA PHE A 202 -8.92 11.33 16.19
C PHE A 202 -10.31 10.69 16.30
N PHE A 203 -11.28 11.33 16.94
CA PHE A 203 -12.61 10.74 17.16
C PHE A 203 -13.72 11.80 17.15
N GLU A 204 -14.74 11.48 16.37
CA GLU A 204 -16.10 12.02 16.33
C GLU A 204 -16.32 13.41 15.72
N GLY A 205 -16.79 13.40 14.47
CA GLY A 205 -17.87 14.27 14.00
C GLY A 205 -17.53 15.70 13.60
N ASP A 206 -16.36 16.22 13.86
CA ASP A 206 -16.00 17.59 13.50
C ASP A 206 -15.11 17.64 12.25
N THR A 207 -15.66 18.18 11.19
CA THR A 207 -14.98 18.48 9.93
C THR A 207 -13.82 19.46 10.14
N VAL A 208 -12.63 18.96 10.35
CA VAL A 208 -11.42 19.77 10.19
C VAL A 208 -11.11 19.82 8.70
N SER A 209 -11.57 20.86 8.03
CA SER A 209 -11.18 21.17 6.65
C SER A 209 -9.73 21.65 6.64
N LEU A 210 -8.79 20.72 6.66
CA LEU A 210 -7.39 21.02 6.44
C LEU A 210 -7.18 21.25 4.93
N ARG A 211 -7.22 22.50 4.51
CA ARG A 211 -6.75 22.89 3.18
C ARG A 211 -5.23 22.94 3.22
N PHE A 212 -4.61 21.89 2.75
CA PHE A 212 -3.17 21.83 2.59
C PHE A 212 -2.76 22.30 1.20
N SER A 213 -1.86 23.26 1.15
CA SER A 213 -1.17 23.65 -0.09
C SER A 213 -0.02 22.67 -0.30
N CYS A 214 -0.10 21.88 -1.37
CA CYS A 214 0.97 20.98 -1.79
C CYS A 214 2.15 21.78 -2.35
N SER A 215 3.08 22.20 -1.51
CA SER A 215 4.40 22.61 -1.98
C SER A 215 5.41 21.55 -1.54
N MET A 216 5.90 20.76 -2.48
CA MET A 216 7.01 19.84 -2.21
C MET A 216 8.28 20.63 -1.93
N VAL A 217 8.75 20.56 -0.69
CA VAL A 217 10.14 20.86 -0.36
C VAL A 217 10.82 19.53 -0.12
N LEU A 218 11.57 19.08 -1.12
CA LEU A 218 12.47 17.94 -1.02
C LEU A 218 13.76 18.41 -0.36
N ASP A 219 13.85 18.30 0.95
CA ASP A 219 15.13 18.43 1.64
C ASP A 219 15.46 17.13 2.38
N SER A 220 16.71 16.75 2.24
CA SER A 220 17.27 15.46 2.62
C SER A 220 17.26 15.27 4.15
N MET A 221 16.40 14.40 4.67
CA MET A 221 16.47 13.93 6.04
C MET A 221 16.92 12.46 6.12
N ASP A 222 17.87 12.22 7.01
CA ASP A 222 18.50 10.92 7.26
C ASP A 222 17.53 9.95 7.97
N LEU A 223 16.91 9.06 7.21
CA LEU A 223 15.98 8.04 7.72
C LEU A 223 16.61 7.06 8.71
N LEU A 224 17.94 6.99 8.80
CA LEU A 224 18.65 6.16 9.77
C LEU A 224 18.42 6.60 11.22
N SER A 225 18.02 7.87 11.43
CA SER A 225 17.71 8.38 12.77
C SER A 225 16.35 7.89 13.29
N LEU A 226 15.41 7.55 12.41
CA LEU A 226 14.07 7.08 12.79
C LEU A 226 14.08 5.64 13.31
N SER A 227 14.86 4.75 12.70
CA SER A 227 14.98 3.36 13.16
C SER A 227 15.59 3.29 14.58
N ARG A 228 16.48 4.21 14.94
CA ARG A 228 17.06 4.28 16.28
C ARG A 228 16.07 4.82 17.34
N ARG A 229 15.20 5.78 16.99
CA ARG A 229 14.23 6.34 17.96
C ARG A 229 13.10 5.38 18.30
N VAL A 230 12.66 4.55 17.35
CA VAL A 230 11.63 3.52 17.61
C VAL A 230 12.16 2.38 18.48
N LEU A 231 13.46 2.09 18.41
CA LEU A 231 14.09 1.03 19.20
C LEU A 231 14.54 1.47 20.60
N THR A 232 14.75 2.77 20.84
CA THR A 232 15.20 3.29 22.15
C THR A 232 14.09 3.76 23.08
N SER A 233 12.82 3.74 22.65
CA SER A 233 11.67 4.08 23.51
C SER A 233 11.14 2.88 24.30
N ARG A 234 11.87 1.74 24.34
CA ARG A 234 11.60 0.59 25.21
C ARG A 234 12.82 0.30 26.08
N SER A 235 13.08 1.15 27.03
CA SER A 235 13.87 0.84 28.21
C SER A 235 13.30 1.61 29.39
#